data_09cb2a52f61e73498939c040dd9dab94
#
_entry.id   09cb2a52f61e73498939c040dd9dab94
#
_cell.length_a   1.000
_cell.length_b   1.000
_cell.length_c   1.000
_cell.angle_alpha   90.00
_cell.angle_beta   90.00
_cell.angle_gamma   90.00
#
_symmetry.space_group_name_H-M   'P 1'
#
loop_
_entity.id
_entity.type
_entity.pdbx_description
1 polymer ?
#
loop_
_entity_poly.entity_id
_entity_poly.type
_entity_poly.pdbx_seq_one_letter_code
_entity_poly.pdbx_strand_id
1 'polypeptide(L)'
;LLRHADVLGEVLSPPLWQILQRGLKRSQNLYLQNLLLSVGAQASADAAPAGFISTQDHGIKALDRLLAQIGIPPSAALIGEGTGLSRRDLATPDALVRLLTYLAAQPYAQTLRQALPIAGVDGTLIGHMRRTAAENNVHAKTGSMTYVHCLAGYVTSAAGERLAFAIMLNNYQR
;
A
#
# COMPACT_ATOMS: atom_id res chain seq x y z
N LEU A 1 -1.29 28.49 -21.22
CA LEU A 1 0.16 28.58 -21.47
C LEU A 1 0.70 27.47 -22.39
N LEU A 2 0.00 26.31 -22.54
CA LEU A 2 0.49 25.17 -23.33
C LEU A 2 -0.14 25.06 -24.75
N ARG A 3 -0.94 26.02 -25.17
CA ARG A 3 -1.64 25.97 -26.48
C ARG A 3 -0.72 26.05 -27.71
N HIS A 4 0.56 26.35 -27.52
CA HIS A 4 1.58 26.47 -28.58
C HIS A 4 2.89 25.78 -28.20
N ALA A 5 2.84 24.74 -27.37
CA ALA A 5 4.04 23.99 -27.02
C ALA A 5 4.25 22.84 -28.02
N ASP A 6 5.47 22.74 -28.56
CA ASP A 6 5.90 21.63 -29.39
C ASP A 6 6.30 20.44 -28.51
N VAL A 7 5.83 19.25 -28.86
CA VAL A 7 6.25 18.01 -28.18
C VAL A 7 7.62 17.62 -28.70
N LEU A 8 8.65 17.72 -27.86
CA LEU A 8 10.01 17.37 -28.21
C LEU A 8 10.32 15.88 -28.07
N GLY A 9 9.50 15.14 -27.35
CA GLY A 9 9.66 13.71 -27.14
C GLY A 9 8.71 13.17 -26.07
N GLU A 10 8.65 11.86 -25.95
CA GLU A 10 7.82 11.14 -24.97
C GLU A 10 8.65 10.09 -24.26
N VAL A 11 8.47 9.98 -22.94
CA VAL A 11 9.04 8.91 -22.12
C VAL A 11 7.88 8.16 -21.46
N LEU A 12 7.69 6.90 -21.86
CA LEU A 12 6.66 6.05 -21.29
C LEU A 12 7.07 5.55 -19.90
N SER A 13 6.12 5.59 -18.96
CA SER A 13 6.32 4.97 -17.65
C SER A 13 6.34 3.44 -17.77
N PRO A 14 7.02 2.73 -16.86
CA PRO A 14 6.85 1.28 -16.75
C PRO A 14 5.38 0.92 -16.46
N PRO A 15 4.95 -0.32 -16.76
CA PRO A 15 3.63 -0.81 -16.37
C PRO A 15 3.37 -0.63 -14.86
N LEU A 16 2.12 -0.36 -14.48
CA LEU A 16 1.72 -0.07 -13.09
C LEU A 16 2.22 -1.14 -12.09
N TRP A 17 2.15 -2.42 -12.46
CA TRP A 17 2.61 -3.50 -11.58
C TRP A 17 4.11 -3.43 -11.25
N GLN A 18 4.96 -2.96 -12.18
CA GLN A 18 6.39 -2.77 -11.93
C GLN A 18 6.64 -1.57 -11.00
N ILE A 19 5.87 -0.50 -11.16
CA ILE A 19 5.93 0.68 -10.27
C ILE A 19 5.52 0.24 -8.86
N LEU A 20 4.41 -0.48 -8.73
CA LEU A 20 3.91 -1.00 -7.46
C LEU A 20 4.92 -1.96 -6.81
N GLN A 21 5.49 -2.89 -7.57
CA GLN A 21 6.51 -3.81 -7.07
C GLN A 21 7.73 -3.07 -6.50
N ARG A 22 8.26 -2.08 -7.21
CA ARG A 22 9.37 -1.26 -6.71
C ARG A 22 9.00 -0.49 -5.45
N GLY A 23 7.80 0.11 -5.44
CA GLY A 23 7.26 0.85 -4.30
C GLY A 23 7.14 -0.03 -3.05
N LEU A 24 6.59 -1.23 -3.18
CA LEU A 24 6.37 -2.15 -2.07
C LEU A 24 7.65 -2.86 -1.62
N LYS A 25 8.44 -3.46 -2.54
CA LYS A 25 9.67 -4.19 -2.22
C LYS A 25 10.70 -3.32 -1.51
N ARG A 26 10.87 -2.07 -1.94
CA ARG A 26 11.86 -1.13 -1.40
C ARG A 26 11.29 -0.11 -0.45
N SER A 27 9.96 -0.17 -0.19
CA SER A 27 9.26 0.81 0.64
C SER A 27 9.51 2.25 0.18
N GLN A 28 9.31 2.50 -1.12
CA GLN A 28 9.56 3.81 -1.74
C GLN A 28 8.37 4.74 -1.53
N ASN A 29 8.46 5.60 -0.54
CA ASN A 29 7.38 6.49 -0.11
C ASN A 29 6.87 7.39 -1.25
N LEU A 30 7.80 7.98 -2.04
CA LEU A 30 7.44 8.85 -3.16
C LEU A 30 6.63 8.11 -4.24
N TYR A 31 6.92 6.83 -4.49
CA TYR A 31 6.17 6.03 -5.45
C TYR A 31 4.71 5.87 -5.01
N LEU A 32 4.48 5.57 -3.74
CA LEU A 32 3.13 5.36 -3.21
C LEU A 32 2.36 6.68 -3.13
N GLN A 33 3.01 7.80 -2.79
CA GLN A 33 2.40 9.12 -2.85
C GLN A 33 1.96 9.46 -4.29
N ASN A 34 2.82 9.24 -5.29
CA ASN A 34 2.47 9.51 -6.68
C ASN A 34 1.34 8.61 -7.19
N LEU A 35 1.24 7.35 -6.72
CA LEU A 35 0.11 6.49 -7.02
C LEU A 35 -1.20 7.04 -6.42
N LEU A 36 -1.18 7.52 -5.17
CA LEU A 36 -2.33 8.18 -4.55
C LEU A 36 -2.75 9.43 -5.34
N LEU A 37 -1.79 10.26 -5.75
CA LEU A 37 -2.06 11.44 -6.58
C LEU A 37 -2.63 11.05 -7.96
N SER A 38 -2.15 9.96 -8.57
CA SER A 38 -2.68 9.47 -9.84
C SER A 38 -4.14 9.00 -9.71
N VAL A 39 -4.48 8.30 -8.61
CA VAL A 39 -5.86 7.95 -8.28
C VAL A 39 -6.70 9.21 -8.09
N GLY A 40 -6.17 10.22 -7.40
CA GLY A 40 -6.86 11.49 -7.18
C GLY A 40 -7.08 12.27 -8.47
N ALA A 41 -6.11 12.29 -9.37
CA ALA A 41 -6.24 12.94 -10.67
C ALA A 41 -7.34 12.28 -11.52
N GLN A 42 -7.40 10.94 -11.53
CA GLN A 42 -8.47 10.21 -12.20
C GLN A 42 -9.84 10.50 -11.57
N ALA A 43 -9.93 10.44 -10.24
CA ALA A 43 -11.17 10.69 -9.51
C ALA A 43 -11.66 12.15 -9.63
N SER A 44 -10.77 13.12 -9.86
CA SER A 44 -11.13 14.52 -10.06
C SER A 44 -11.67 14.79 -11.46
N ALA A 45 -11.25 14.03 -12.47
CA ALA A 45 -11.73 14.17 -13.84
C ALA A 45 -13.23 13.86 -13.97
N ASP A 46 -13.74 13.00 -13.10
CA ASP A 46 -15.15 12.56 -13.08
C ASP A 46 -16.00 13.40 -12.10
N ALA A 47 -15.41 14.37 -11.38
CA ALA A 47 -16.10 15.15 -10.36
C ALA A 47 -16.68 16.44 -10.94
N ALA A 48 -17.91 16.80 -10.52
CA ALA A 48 -18.48 18.11 -10.79
C ALA A 48 -17.61 19.21 -10.13
N PRO A 49 -17.46 20.39 -10.75
CA PRO A 49 -16.65 21.47 -10.19
C PRO A 49 -17.28 21.99 -8.88
N ALA A 50 -16.69 21.62 -7.76
CA ALA A 50 -17.12 22.02 -6.43
C ALA A 50 -15.91 22.52 -5.63
N GLY A 51 -15.64 23.82 -5.70
CA GLY A 51 -14.58 24.46 -4.91
C GLY A 51 -13.18 23.94 -5.23
N PHE A 52 -12.17 24.44 -4.49
CA PHE A 52 -10.81 23.92 -4.62
C PHE A 52 -10.63 22.69 -3.70
N ILE A 53 -10.54 21.51 -4.31
CA ILE A 53 -10.18 20.26 -3.65
C ILE A 53 -8.85 19.80 -4.24
N SER A 54 -7.86 19.50 -3.41
CA SER A 54 -6.56 19.06 -3.89
C SER A 54 -6.64 17.66 -4.54
N THR A 55 -5.71 17.36 -5.45
CA THR A 55 -5.58 16.02 -6.04
C THR A 55 -5.40 14.94 -4.96
N GLN A 56 -4.66 15.26 -3.89
CA GLN A 56 -4.49 14.34 -2.76
C GLN A 56 -5.82 14.04 -2.07
N ASP A 57 -6.65 15.06 -1.81
CA ASP A 57 -7.95 14.87 -1.15
C ASP A 57 -8.90 14.02 -2.01
N HIS A 58 -8.85 14.18 -3.33
CA HIS A 58 -9.60 13.30 -4.24
C HIS A 58 -9.12 11.84 -4.14
N GLY A 59 -7.81 11.62 -4.06
CA GLY A 59 -7.22 10.29 -3.87
C GLY A 59 -7.62 9.66 -2.54
N ILE A 60 -7.55 10.43 -1.45
CA ILE A 60 -7.98 9.98 -0.12
C ILE A 60 -9.48 9.63 -0.11
N LYS A 61 -10.34 10.49 -0.69
CA LYS A 61 -11.77 10.19 -0.81
C LYS A 61 -12.07 8.94 -1.63
N ALA A 62 -11.26 8.64 -2.66
CA ALA A 62 -11.41 7.41 -3.43
C ALA A 62 -11.02 6.19 -2.59
N LEU A 63 -9.94 6.30 -1.80
CA LEU A 63 -9.52 5.26 -0.86
C LEU A 63 -10.56 5.04 0.23
N ASP A 64 -11.08 6.09 0.86
CA ASP A 64 -12.13 6.00 1.89
C ASP A 64 -13.39 5.28 1.38
N ARG A 65 -13.79 5.55 0.13
CA ARG A 65 -14.91 4.85 -0.51
C ARG A 65 -14.63 3.36 -0.65
N LEU A 66 -13.44 2.98 -1.09
CA LEU A 66 -13.03 1.58 -1.19
C LEU A 66 -13.05 0.91 0.19
N LEU A 67 -12.48 1.55 1.21
CA LEU A 67 -12.46 1.02 2.58
C LEU A 67 -13.87 0.82 3.12
N ALA A 68 -14.77 1.78 2.90
CA ALA A 68 -16.18 1.65 3.29
C ALA A 68 -16.88 0.49 2.54
N GLN A 69 -16.65 0.33 1.23
CA GLN A 69 -17.21 -0.77 0.44
C GLN A 69 -16.80 -2.15 0.93
N ILE A 70 -15.61 -2.30 1.49
CA ILE A 70 -15.11 -3.55 2.06
C ILE A 70 -15.37 -3.68 3.56
N GLY A 71 -16.19 -2.80 4.12
CA GLY A 71 -16.63 -2.87 5.51
C GLY A 71 -15.61 -2.38 6.54
N ILE A 72 -14.64 -1.57 6.15
CA ILE A 72 -13.69 -0.91 7.05
C ILE A 72 -14.25 0.47 7.41
N PRO A 73 -14.66 0.70 8.68
CA PRO A 73 -15.22 1.98 9.08
C PRO A 73 -14.16 3.09 9.17
N PRO A 74 -14.51 4.37 9.01
CA PRO A 74 -13.57 5.48 9.11
C PRO A 74 -12.80 5.54 10.43
N SER A 75 -13.36 4.99 11.53
CA SER A 75 -12.68 4.90 12.82
C SER A 75 -11.57 3.87 12.89
N ALA A 76 -11.52 2.93 11.94
CA ALA A 76 -10.53 1.85 11.89
C ALA A 76 -9.34 2.15 10.97
N ALA A 77 -9.46 3.14 10.08
CA ALA A 77 -8.39 3.60 9.21
C ALA A 77 -8.55 5.10 8.92
N LEU A 78 -7.54 5.88 9.28
CA LEU A 78 -7.40 7.31 8.97
C LEU A 78 -6.18 7.46 8.08
N ILE A 79 -6.38 7.84 6.83
CA ILE A 79 -5.31 8.00 5.85
C ILE A 79 -5.31 9.45 5.37
N GLY A 80 -4.23 10.17 5.61
CA GLY A 80 -4.09 11.58 5.24
C GLY A 80 -3.13 11.82 4.07
N GLU A 81 -2.33 10.80 3.70
CA GLU A 81 -1.34 10.92 2.63
C GLU A 81 -0.88 9.54 2.14
N GLY A 82 -0.07 9.49 1.09
CA GLY A 82 0.36 8.22 0.48
C GLY A 82 1.80 7.80 0.79
N THR A 83 2.60 8.64 1.48
CA THR A 83 4.00 8.28 1.78
C THR A 83 4.12 7.24 2.89
N GLY A 84 3.12 7.17 3.80
CA GLY A 84 3.14 6.35 5.00
C GLY A 84 4.07 6.90 6.10
N LEU A 85 4.46 8.18 6.05
CA LEU A 85 5.32 8.82 7.06
C LEU A 85 4.54 9.71 8.03
N SER A 86 3.28 9.98 7.75
CA SER A 86 2.43 10.79 8.62
C SER A 86 2.09 10.04 9.91
N ARG A 87 2.33 10.68 11.05
CA ARG A 87 1.84 10.17 12.35
C ARG A 87 0.34 10.36 12.54
N ARG A 88 -0.33 11.01 11.59
CA ARG A 88 -1.79 11.13 11.56
C ARG A 88 -2.46 9.96 10.84
N ASP A 89 -1.67 9.17 10.10
CA ASP A 89 -2.17 7.95 9.46
C ASP A 89 -2.25 6.86 10.51
N LEU A 90 -3.46 6.42 10.77
CA LEU A 90 -3.77 5.43 11.78
C LEU A 90 -4.57 4.28 11.16
N ALA A 91 -4.22 3.06 11.51
CA ALA A 91 -4.99 1.89 11.09
C ALA A 91 -5.01 0.85 12.21
N THR A 92 -6.08 0.08 12.28
CA THR A 92 -6.15 -1.08 13.17
C THR A 92 -5.60 -2.32 12.47
N PRO A 93 -5.05 -3.33 13.20
CA PRO A 93 -4.69 -4.60 12.62
C PRO A 93 -5.86 -5.29 11.89
N ASP A 94 -7.08 -5.20 12.42
CA ASP A 94 -8.29 -5.75 11.79
C ASP A 94 -8.57 -5.09 10.43
N ALA A 95 -8.44 -3.77 10.33
CA ALA A 95 -8.61 -3.06 9.05
C ALA A 95 -7.62 -3.56 7.99
N LEU A 96 -6.35 -3.78 8.36
CA LEU A 96 -5.36 -4.34 7.44
C LEU A 96 -5.65 -5.79 7.05
N VAL A 97 -6.08 -6.62 7.98
CA VAL A 97 -6.46 -8.01 7.67
C VAL A 97 -7.67 -8.05 6.73
N ARG A 98 -8.68 -7.22 6.95
CA ARG A 98 -9.84 -7.09 6.03
C ARG A 98 -9.42 -6.64 4.64
N LEU A 99 -8.57 -5.62 4.54
CA LEU A 99 -8.03 -5.15 3.27
C LEU A 99 -7.24 -6.27 2.55
N LEU A 100 -6.35 -6.96 3.25
CA LEU A 100 -5.56 -8.06 2.69
C LEU A 100 -6.46 -9.22 2.24
N THR A 101 -7.49 -9.56 3.00
CA THR A 101 -8.46 -10.60 2.65
C THR A 101 -9.24 -10.23 1.38
N TYR A 102 -9.69 -8.98 1.29
CA TYR A 102 -10.33 -8.46 0.08
C TYR A 102 -9.39 -8.56 -1.14
N LEU A 103 -8.15 -8.11 -1.00
CA LEU A 103 -7.14 -8.13 -2.06
C LEU A 103 -6.77 -9.55 -2.50
N ALA A 104 -6.79 -10.52 -1.58
CA ALA A 104 -6.55 -11.93 -1.89
C ALA A 104 -7.63 -12.58 -2.76
N ALA A 105 -8.84 -12.01 -2.81
CA ALA A 105 -9.94 -12.45 -3.65
C ALA A 105 -9.96 -11.81 -5.05
N GLN A 106 -9.05 -10.86 -5.34
CA GLN A 106 -9.03 -10.13 -6.59
C GLN A 106 -8.30 -10.90 -7.70
N PRO A 107 -8.63 -10.69 -8.98
CA PRO A 107 -7.94 -11.33 -10.11
C PRO A 107 -6.42 -11.10 -10.15
N TYR A 108 -5.94 -10.00 -9.58
CA TYR A 108 -4.54 -9.61 -9.50
C TYR A 108 -3.84 -10.02 -8.19
N ALA A 109 -4.50 -10.83 -7.35
CA ALA A 109 -4.00 -11.21 -6.02
C ALA A 109 -2.58 -11.80 -6.05
N GLN A 110 -2.30 -12.67 -7.00
CA GLN A 110 -0.99 -13.31 -7.15
C GLN A 110 0.10 -12.29 -7.49
N THR A 111 -0.17 -11.36 -8.41
CA THR A 111 0.76 -10.29 -8.79
C THR A 111 1.04 -9.38 -7.59
N LEU A 112 0.01 -9.01 -6.84
CA LEU A 112 0.15 -8.20 -5.63
C LEU A 112 0.97 -8.92 -4.56
N ARG A 113 0.69 -10.21 -4.30
CA ARG A 113 1.47 -11.01 -3.36
C ARG A 113 2.96 -11.03 -3.72
N GLN A 114 3.28 -11.22 -5.00
CA GLN A 114 4.67 -11.21 -5.50
C GLN A 114 5.33 -9.83 -5.43
N ALA A 115 4.54 -8.75 -5.43
CA ALA A 115 5.03 -7.40 -5.27
C ALA A 115 5.43 -7.07 -3.81
N LEU A 116 4.95 -7.82 -2.82
CA LEU A 116 5.36 -7.67 -1.42
C LEU A 116 6.78 -8.20 -1.18
N PRO A 117 7.55 -7.64 -0.23
CA PRO A 117 8.79 -8.23 0.26
C PRO A 117 8.60 -9.67 0.70
N ILE A 118 9.57 -10.54 0.39
CA ILE A 118 9.56 -11.97 0.72
C ILE A 118 10.60 -12.25 1.79
N ALA A 119 10.20 -12.90 2.87
CA ALA A 119 11.07 -13.24 3.99
C ALA A 119 12.29 -14.05 3.54
N GLY A 120 13.49 -13.59 3.92
CA GLY A 120 14.77 -14.20 3.59
C GLY A 120 15.20 -14.10 2.13
N VAL A 121 14.36 -13.56 1.23
CA VAL A 121 14.58 -13.60 -0.23
C VAL A 121 14.83 -12.21 -0.81
N ASP A 122 13.92 -11.25 -0.58
CA ASP A 122 14.03 -9.94 -1.22
C ASP A 122 13.40 -8.78 -0.43
N GLY A 123 13.51 -7.59 -0.99
CA GLY A 123 12.92 -6.37 -0.47
C GLY A 123 13.40 -6.03 0.94
N THR A 124 12.53 -5.42 1.74
CA THR A 124 12.83 -5.06 3.13
C THR A 124 12.93 -6.27 4.06
N LEU A 125 12.58 -7.47 3.61
CA LEU A 125 12.65 -8.71 4.37
C LEU A 125 13.84 -9.61 3.99
N ILE A 126 14.74 -9.19 3.11
CA ILE A 126 15.87 -10.00 2.63
C ILE A 126 16.79 -10.54 3.75
N GLY A 127 16.93 -9.80 4.84
CA GLY A 127 17.72 -10.18 6.02
C GLY A 127 16.93 -10.82 7.15
N HIS A 128 15.61 -10.96 7.00
CA HIS A 128 14.72 -11.36 8.08
C HIS A 128 14.17 -12.78 7.89
N MET A 129 13.95 -13.48 9.01
CA MET A 129 13.31 -14.81 9.06
C MET A 129 14.02 -15.90 8.25
N ARG A 130 15.34 -15.74 7.99
CA ARG A 130 16.16 -16.76 7.31
C ARG A 130 16.26 -18.03 8.16
N ARG A 131 16.31 -19.18 7.52
CA ARG A 131 16.42 -20.51 8.13
C ARG A 131 15.29 -20.82 9.12
N THR A 132 14.09 -20.29 8.84
CA THR A 132 12.86 -20.56 9.58
C THR A 132 11.75 -21.01 8.62
N ALA A 133 10.64 -21.50 9.15
CA ALA A 133 9.46 -21.84 8.35
C ALA A 133 8.84 -20.62 7.62
N ALA A 134 9.24 -19.42 7.99
CA ALA A 134 8.79 -18.17 7.34
C ALA A 134 9.61 -17.82 6.09
N GLU A 135 10.83 -18.34 5.91
CA GLU A 135 11.66 -18.08 4.75
C GLU A 135 10.95 -18.51 3.47
N ASN A 136 10.95 -17.64 2.45
CA ASN A 136 10.25 -17.83 1.17
C ASN A 136 8.73 -18.11 1.29
N ASN A 137 8.16 -17.97 2.48
CA ASN A 137 6.76 -18.24 2.79
C ASN A 137 5.99 -16.97 3.17
N VAL A 138 6.58 -16.10 3.99
CA VAL A 138 5.96 -14.83 4.36
C VAL A 138 6.18 -13.80 3.26
N HIS A 139 5.09 -13.25 2.74
CA HIS A 139 5.06 -12.13 1.81
C HIS A 139 4.40 -10.94 2.51
N ALA A 140 5.18 -9.96 2.95
CA ALA A 140 4.64 -8.92 3.82
C ALA A 140 5.31 -7.56 3.63
N LYS A 141 4.52 -6.51 3.85
CA LYS A 141 5.01 -5.13 3.91
C LYS A 141 5.44 -4.80 5.33
N THR A 142 6.64 -4.24 5.44
CA THR A 142 7.16 -3.68 6.68
C THR A 142 6.77 -2.21 6.83
N GLY A 143 6.57 -1.73 8.04
CA GLY A 143 6.50 -0.32 8.43
C GLY A 143 7.44 -0.07 9.59
N SER A 144 8.23 1.01 9.53
CA SER A 144 9.15 1.37 10.61
C SER A 144 9.24 2.89 10.76
N MET A 145 8.92 3.35 11.94
CA MET A 145 9.14 4.73 12.39
C MET A 145 9.62 4.68 13.85
N THR A 146 10.07 5.81 14.38
CA THR A 146 10.44 5.89 15.80
C THR A 146 9.29 5.41 16.68
N TYR A 147 9.52 4.38 17.49
CA TYR A 147 8.55 3.73 18.40
C TYR A 147 7.36 3.04 17.69
N VAL A 148 7.47 2.78 16.38
CA VAL A 148 6.43 2.07 15.61
C VAL A 148 7.09 1.04 14.72
N HIS A 149 6.67 -0.22 14.83
CA HIS A 149 7.00 -1.28 13.88
C HIS A 149 5.76 -2.06 13.49
N CYS A 150 5.62 -2.32 12.20
CA CYS A 150 4.49 -3.05 11.65
C CYS A 150 4.97 -4.09 10.63
N LEU A 151 4.23 -5.18 10.55
CA LEU A 151 4.37 -6.21 9.52
C LEU A 151 2.97 -6.70 9.16
N ALA A 152 2.58 -6.60 7.89
CA ALA A 152 1.29 -7.07 7.42
C ALA A 152 1.40 -7.74 6.04
N GLY A 153 0.72 -8.85 5.83
CA GLY A 153 0.81 -9.60 4.58
C GLY A 153 0.20 -10.99 4.66
N TYR A 154 0.83 -11.92 3.97
CA TYR A 154 0.34 -13.29 3.78
C TYR A 154 1.38 -14.32 4.21
N VAL A 155 0.91 -15.44 4.72
CA VAL A 155 1.71 -16.62 5.06
C VAL A 155 0.92 -17.88 4.79
N THR A 156 1.59 -18.98 4.47
CA THR A 156 0.97 -20.30 4.40
C THR A 156 1.31 -21.09 5.67
N SER A 157 0.29 -21.59 6.36
CA SER A 157 0.47 -22.43 7.56
C SER A 157 1.06 -23.79 7.22
N ALA A 158 1.52 -24.53 8.24
CA ALA A 158 1.99 -25.92 8.07
C ALA A 158 0.88 -26.86 7.54
N ALA A 159 -0.39 -26.53 7.77
CA ALA A 159 -1.54 -27.24 7.23
C ALA A 159 -1.91 -26.86 5.79
N GLY A 160 -1.12 -25.96 5.15
CA GLY A 160 -1.37 -25.48 3.78
C GLY A 160 -2.41 -24.36 3.68
N GLU A 161 -2.87 -23.81 4.79
CA GLU A 161 -3.85 -22.71 4.79
C GLU A 161 -3.18 -21.39 4.47
N ARG A 162 -3.77 -20.59 3.59
CA ARG A 162 -3.33 -19.23 3.28
C ARG A 162 -3.96 -18.25 4.25
N LEU A 163 -3.12 -17.58 5.03
CA LEU A 163 -3.53 -16.65 6.06
C LEU A 163 -3.11 -15.23 5.71
N ALA A 164 -3.97 -14.25 5.98
CA ALA A 164 -3.62 -12.83 6.07
C ALA A 164 -3.34 -12.47 7.52
N PHE A 165 -2.33 -11.65 7.76
CA PHE A 165 -1.97 -11.22 9.13
C PHE A 165 -1.54 -9.75 9.17
N ALA A 166 -1.69 -9.13 10.34
CA ALA A 166 -1.14 -7.82 10.65
C ALA A 166 -0.63 -7.79 12.10
N ILE A 167 0.60 -7.36 12.27
CA ILE A 167 1.26 -7.18 13.58
C ILE A 167 1.68 -5.73 13.68
N MET A 168 1.29 -5.05 14.75
CA MET A 168 1.61 -3.65 15.00
C MET A 168 2.16 -3.47 16.42
N LEU A 169 3.30 -2.82 16.53
CA LEU A 169 3.94 -2.43 17.76
C LEU A 169 4.04 -0.90 17.81
N ASN A 170 3.40 -0.28 18.78
CA ASN A 170 3.36 1.18 18.94
C ASN A 170 3.85 1.58 20.34
N ASN A 171 4.47 2.76 20.44
CA ASN A 171 4.84 3.41 21.70
C ASN A 171 5.67 2.52 22.65
N TYR A 172 6.50 1.63 22.09
CA TYR A 172 7.39 0.82 22.90
C TYR A 172 8.72 1.54 23.15
N GLN A 173 9.31 1.30 24.31
CA GLN A 173 10.69 1.72 24.62
C GLN A 173 11.66 0.62 24.17
N ARG A 174 12.81 1.07 23.64
CA ARG A 174 13.93 0.16 23.32
C ARG A 174 14.71 -0.16 24.57
#